data_d2bc71a216154226036ee6ba466b3a9f
#
_entry.id   d2bc71a216154226036ee6ba466b3a9f
#
_cell.length_a   1.000
_cell.length_b   1.000
_cell.length_c   1.000
_cell.angle_alpha   90.00
_cell.angle_beta   90.00
_cell.angle_gamma   90.00
#
_symmetry.space_group_name_H-M   'P 1'
#
loop_
_entity.id
_entity.type
_entity.pdbx_description
1 polymer ?
#
loop_
_entity_poly.entity_id
_entity_poly.type
_entity_poly.pdbx_seq_one_letter_code
_entity_poly.pdbx_strand_id
1 'polypeptide(L)'
;MPILSARRKSKALGAKECSDSVVKILNNHLTIPINGKLNQKTIIRMLVGMASERQSIHSIRNHLSSVPCETSCRYHLAKLDLEDLEQISSAILLDLPESVIESGKRYPFAIDYTDDPYYGEIEDENVGFVRKSQVKCSTTKFYSYVTLYIMQNGKRFTLAVFPVRKDQSKTESIQHCLDAIFSRSFRIKVLCL
;
A
#
# COMPACT_ATOMS: atom_id res chain seq x y z
N MET A 1 9.07 31.09 -35.17
CA MET A 1 9.53 31.35 -33.79
C MET A 1 9.11 30.19 -32.91
N PRO A 2 10.01 29.39 -32.36
CA PRO A 2 9.64 28.29 -31.46
C PRO A 2 9.37 28.87 -30.07
N ILE A 3 8.17 28.62 -29.56
CA ILE A 3 7.76 28.94 -28.19
C ILE A 3 8.50 27.97 -27.26
N LEU A 4 9.55 28.47 -26.61
CA LEU A 4 10.21 27.76 -25.49
C LEU A 4 9.22 27.64 -24.34
N SER A 5 8.60 26.45 -24.22
CA SER A 5 7.82 26.10 -23.05
C SER A 5 8.78 26.05 -21.85
N ALA A 6 8.65 27.02 -20.97
CA ALA A 6 9.40 27.07 -19.71
C ALA A 6 9.06 25.80 -18.91
N ARG A 7 9.99 24.84 -18.85
CA ARG A 7 9.95 23.71 -17.92
C ARG A 7 9.82 24.29 -16.49
N ARG A 8 8.63 24.28 -15.93
CA ARG A 8 8.46 24.52 -14.50
C ARG A 8 9.36 23.55 -13.75
N LYS A 9 10.43 24.04 -13.13
CA LYS A 9 11.22 23.26 -12.19
C LYS A 9 10.27 22.81 -11.08
N SER A 10 9.92 21.52 -11.04
CA SER A 10 9.15 20.98 -9.93
C SER A 10 9.99 21.16 -8.66
N LYS A 11 9.48 21.93 -7.70
CA LYS A 11 10.11 22.07 -6.39
C LYS A 11 10.14 20.68 -5.75
N ALA A 12 11.30 20.22 -5.32
CA ALA A 12 11.39 18.97 -4.57
C ALA A 12 10.59 19.11 -3.26
N LEU A 13 9.70 18.13 -3.00
CA LEU A 13 8.94 18.08 -1.76
C LEU A 13 9.88 17.73 -0.60
N GLY A 14 9.76 18.43 0.51
CA GLY A 14 10.43 18.06 1.75
C GLY A 14 9.75 16.83 2.40
N ALA A 15 10.47 16.14 3.29
CA ALA A 15 9.96 14.95 3.98
C ALA A 15 8.64 15.23 4.71
N LYS A 16 8.50 16.38 5.35
CA LYS A 16 7.27 16.80 6.01
C LYS A 16 6.12 16.98 5.03
N GLU A 17 6.33 17.63 3.90
CA GLU A 17 5.31 17.84 2.85
C GLU A 17 4.85 16.50 2.26
N CYS A 18 5.77 15.55 2.06
CA CYS A 18 5.44 14.19 1.63
C CYS A 18 4.58 13.48 2.69
N SER A 19 5.00 13.49 3.95
CA SER A 19 4.27 12.86 5.05
C SER A 19 2.86 13.46 5.21
N ASP A 20 2.74 14.78 5.22
CA ASP A 20 1.44 15.46 5.34
C ASP A 20 0.51 15.13 4.16
N SER A 21 1.06 15.00 2.95
CA SER A 21 0.30 14.60 1.76
C SER A 21 -0.21 13.17 1.87
N VAL A 22 0.62 12.21 2.29
CA VAL A 22 0.22 10.82 2.51
C VAL A 22 -0.85 10.72 3.60
N VAL A 23 -0.65 11.41 4.73
CA VAL A 23 -1.65 11.46 5.81
C VAL A 23 -2.98 12.04 5.33
N LYS A 24 -2.96 13.06 4.50
CA LYS A 24 -4.18 13.65 3.93
C LYS A 24 -4.91 12.66 3.03
N ILE A 25 -4.20 12.00 2.12
CA ILE A 25 -4.77 10.99 1.22
C ILE A 25 -5.41 9.86 2.03
N LEU A 26 -4.66 9.26 2.95
CA LEU A 26 -5.17 8.19 3.80
C LEU A 26 -6.38 8.62 4.62
N ASN A 27 -6.37 9.83 5.18
CA ASN A 27 -7.49 10.33 5.99
C ASN A 27 -8.76 10.60 5.17
N ASN A 28 -8.65 10.80 3.85
CA ASN A 28 -9.79 10.97 2.97
C ASN A 28 -10.43 9.64 2.56
N HIS A 29 -9.66 8.56 2.51
CA HIS A 29 -10.13 7.26 2.03
C HIS A 29 -10.37 6.24 3.16
N LEU A 30 -9.61 6.32 4.24
CA LEU A 30 -9.69 5.39 5.35
C LEU A 30 -10.53 5.96 6.49
N THR A 31 -11.56 5.23 6.90
CA THR A 31 -12.34 5.54 8.10
C THR A 31 -12.03 4.51 9.19
N ILE A 32 -11.41 4.96 10.28
CA ILE A 32 -11.12 4.10 11.43
C ILE A 32 -12.24 4.32 12.47
N PRO A 33 -12.96 3.26 12.90
CA PRO A 33 -13.99 3.39 13.91
C PRO A 33 -13.39 3.77 15.26
N ILE A 34 -13.36 5.07 15.57
CA ILE A 34 -12.76 5.61 16.80
C ILE A 34 -13.84 6.03 17.78
N ASN A 35 -13.68 5.59 19.02
CA ASN A 35 -14.49 6.01 20.14
C ASN A 35 -13.63 6.79 21.14
N GLY A 36 -14.19 7.85 21.72
CA GLY A 36 -13.53 8.63 22.77
C GLY A 36 -12.71 9.82 22.26
N LYS A 37 -11.62 10.14 22.97
CA LYS A 37 -10.80 11.34 22.72
C LYS A 37 -9.72 11.16 21.62
N LEU A 38 -9.58 9.96 21.09
CA LEU A 38 -8.58 9.68 20.08
C LEU A 38 -8.99 10.25 18.72
N ASN A 39 -8.02 10.77 17.96
CA ASN A 39 -8.25 11.33 16.63
C ASN A 39 -7.71 10.38 15.56
N GLN A 40 -8.51 10.08 14.53
CA GLN A 40 -8.13 9.26 13.39
C GLN A 40 -6.81 9.72 12.75
N LYS A 41 -6.65 11.02 12.53
CA LYS A 41 -5.44 11.60 11.93
C LYS A 41 -4.18 11.26 12.74
N THR A 42 -4.29 11.10 14.06
CA THR A 42 -3.16 10.70 14.91
C THR A 42 -2.77 9.26 14.68
N ILE A 43 -3.76 8.33 14.55
CA ILE A 43 -3.47 6.93 14.21
C ILE A 43 -2.85 6.85 12.81
N ILE A 44 -3.41 7.55 11.83
CA ILE A 44 -2.86 7.55 10.45
C ILE A 44 -1.43 8.09 10.44
N ARG A 45 -1.13 9.18 11.16
CA ARG A 45 0.26 9.68 11.27
C ARG A 45 1.20 8.65 11.88
N MET A 46 0.74 7.95 12.89
CA MET A 46 1.52 6.86 13.49
C MET A 46 1.79 5.75 12.47
N LEU A 47 0.78 5.29 11.72
CA LEU A 47 0.94 4.27 10.68
C LEU A 47 1.92 4.72 9.59
N VAL A 48 1.83 5.97 9.13
CA VAL A 48 2.77 6.55 8.16
C VAL A 48 4.19 6.58 8.73
N GLY A 49 4.34 6.99 9.99
CA GLY A 49 5.63 6.96 10.69
C GLY A 49 6.20 5.55 10.80
N MET A 50 5.38 4.57 11.20
CA MET A 50 5.77 3.16 11.26
C MET A 50 6.26 2.64 9.90
N ALA A 51 5.54 2.95 8.83
CA ALA A 51 5.90 2.52 7.48
C ALA A 51 7.21 3.17 7.01
N SER A 52 7.41 4.48 7.27
CA SER A 52 8.61 5.20 6.84
C SER A 52 9.87 4.78 7.60
N GLU A 53 9.74 4.52 8.90
CA GLU A 53 10.86 4.15 9.79
C GLU A 53 11.02 2.63 9.94
N ARG A 54 10.14 1.83 9.34
CA ARG A 54 10.08 0.36 9.50
C ARG A 54 10.02 -0.06 10.98
N GLN A 55 9.23 0.66 11.75
CA GLN A 55 9.11 0.47 13.20
C GLN A 55 7.78 -0.21 13.57
N SER A 56 7.78 -0.92 14.71
CA SER A 56 6.54 -1.44 15.32
C SER A 56 5.77 -0.33 16.03
N ILE A 57 4.50 -0.59 16.37
CA ILE A 57 3.70 0.32 17.21
C ILE A 57 4.43 0.65 18.52
N HIS A 58 5.08 -0.33 19.11
CA HIS A 58 5.84 -0.15 20.35
C HIS A 58 7.02 0.81 20.16
N SER A 59 7.82 0.61 19.12
CA SER A 59 9.05 1.38 18.87
C SER A 59 8.78 2.80 18.42
N ILE A 60 7.75 3.04 17.59
CA ILE A 60 7.46 4.36 17.02
C ILE A 60 7.10 5.40 18.08
N ARG A 61 6.60 4.98 19.24
CA ARG A 61 6.29 5.86 20.36
C ARG A 61 7.50 6.64 20.89
N ASN A 62 8.69 6.09 20.72
CA ASN A 62 9.93 6.74 21.14
C ASN A 62 10.36 7.85 20.16
N HIS A 63 9.82 7.87 18.94
CA HIS A 63 10.18 8.77 17.86
C HIS A 63 9.13 9.84 17.58
N LEU A 64 7.88 9.60 17.95
CA LEU A 64 6.77 10.53 17.70
C LEU A 64 6.20 11.07 19.02
N SER A 65 6.06 12.38 19.10
CA SER A 65 5.32 13.04 20.19
C SER A 65 3.81 12.81 20.02
N SER A 66 3.09 12.61 21.11
CA SER A 66 1.63 12.51 21.13
C SER A 66 1.07 11.26 20.43
N VAL A 67 1.77 10.14 20.48
CA VAL A 67 1.28 8.85 20.00
C VAL A 67 0.34 8.22 21.03
N PRO A 68 -0.82 7.69 20.62
CA PRO A 68 -1.71 6.95 21.49
C PRO A 68 -1.05 5.72 22.10
N CYS A 69 -1.60 5.19 23.20
CA CYS A 69 -1.07 3.94 23.74
C CYS A 69 -1.27 2.78 22.77
N GLU A 70 -0.34 1.84 22.77
CA GLU A 70 -0.32 0.70 21.86
C GLU A 70 -1.64 -0.09 21.87
N THR A 71 -2.14 -0.42 23.05
CA THR A 71 -3.40 -1.16 23.22
C THR A 71 -4.58 -0.44 22.57
N SER A 72 -4.67 0.89 22.73
CA SER A 72 -5.73 1.69 22.11
C SER A 72 -5.61 1.68 20.58
N CYS A 73 -4.40 1.80 20.06
CA CYS A 73 -4.17 1.72 18.61
C CYS A 73 -4.60 0.37 18.05
N ARG A 74 -4.13 -0.72 18.65
CA ARG A 74 -4.48 -2.09 18.26
C ARG A 74 -5.99 -2.32 18.31
N TYR A 75 -6.65 -1.88 19.39
CA TYR A 75 -8.09 -2.00 19.52
C TYR A 75 -8.88 -1.32 18.38
N HIS A 76 -8.46 -0.12 17.97
CA HIS A 76 -9.15 0.56 16.88
C HIS A 76 -8.79 0.00 15.51
N LEU A 77 -7.54 -0.43 15.30
CA LEU A 77 -7.11 -1.03 14.04
C LEU A 77 -7.73 -2.42 13.82
N ALA A 78 -7.94 -3.20 14.88
CA ALA A 78 -8.60 -4.51 14.79
C ALA A 78 -10.07 -4.45 14.34
N LYS A 79 -10.68 -3.26 14.31
CA LYS A 79 -12.04 -3.06 13.77
C LYS A 79 -12.10 -2.86 12.26
N LEU A 80 -10.95 -2.75 11.61
CA LEU A 80 -10.87 -2.60 10.16
C LEU A 80 -11.03 -3.98 9.52
N ASP A 81 -11.93 -4.07 8.56
CA ASP A 81 -12.08 -5.24 7.72
C ASP A 81 -10.97 -5.27 6.65
N LEU A 82 -10.37 -6.44 6.43
CA LEU A 82 -9.31 -6.60 5.43
C LEU A 82 -9.84 -6.46 4.00
N GLU A 83 -11.09 -6.85 3.73
CA GLU A 83 -11.72 -6.69 2.42
C GLU A 83 -11.98 -5.22 2.11
N ASP A 84 -12.45 -4.44 3.10
CA ASP A 84 -12.59 -2.99 2.98
C ASP A 84 -11.24 -2.32 2.73
N LEU A 85 -10.17 -2.75 3.41
CA LEU A 85 -8.82 -2.22 3.20
C LEU A 85 -8.29 -2.49 1.78
N GLU A 86 -8.61 -3.62 1.18
CA GLU A 86 -8.26 -3.92 -0.21
C GLU A 86 -8.95 -2.95 -1.18
N GLN A 87 -10.25 -2.69 -0.98
CA GLN A 87 -11.00 -1.73 -1.79
C GLN A 87 -10.47 -0.30 -1.61
N ILE A 88 -10.20 0.11 -0.37
CA ILE A 88 -9.63 1.43 -0.05
C ILE A 88 -8.25 1.60 -0.68
N SER A 89 -7.38 0.59 -0.59
CA SER A 89 -6.07 0.60 -1.23
C SER A 89 -6.17 0.77 -2.75
N SER A 90 -7.09 0.04 -3.36
CA SER A 90 -7.37 0.14 -4.79
C SER A 90 -7.86 1.53 -5.17
N ALA A 91 -8.77 2.13 -4.39
CA ALA A 91 -9.29 3.48 -4.62
C ALA A 91 -8.18 4.55 -4.51
N ILE A 92 -7.30 4.45 -3.49
CA ILE A 92 -6.16 5.37 -3.32
C ILE A 92 -5.21 5.30 -4.52
N LEU A 93 -4.94 4.08 -5.01
CA LEU A 93 -4.03 3.87 -6.14
C LEU A 93 -4.68 4.21 -7.50
N LEU A 94 -6.02 4.31 -7.55
CA LEU A 94 -6.75 4.79 -8.72
C LEU A 94 -6.58 6.30 -8.95
N ASP A 95 -6.36 7.08 -7.90
CA ASP A 95 -6.17 8.54 -7.96
C ASP A 95 -4.79 8.96 -8.50
N LEU A 96 -4.09 8.06 -9.18
CA LEU A 96 -2.86 8.43 -9.90
C LEU A 96 -3.22 9.52 -10.95
N PRO A 97 -2.52 10.66 -10.93
CA PRO A 97 -2.83 11.75 -11.84
C PRO A 97 -2.76 11.28 -13.29
N GLU A 98 -3.82 11.48 -14.07
CA GLU A 98 -3.84 11.21 -15.51
C GLU A 98 -2.69 11.91 -16.26
N SER A 99 -2.15 12.99 -15.68
CA SER A 99 -0.96 13.68 -16.16
C SER A 99 0.32 12.83 -16.19
N VAL A 100 0.34 11.71 -15.44
CA VAL A 100 1.48 10.80 -15.36
C VAL A 100 1.26 9.54 -16.18
N ILE A 101 0.02 9.03 -16.19
CA ILE A 101 -0.35 7.77 -16.84
C ILE A 101 -1.62 8.02 -17.66
N GLU A 102 -1.49 7.89 -18.99
CA GLU A 102 -2.58 8.14 -19.92
C GLU A 102 -3.29 6.84 -20.28
N SER A 103 -4.63 6.82 -20.20
CA SER A 103 -5.46 5.71 -20.65
C SER A 103 -5.23 5.41 -22.14
N GLY A 104 -5.32 4.15 -22.53
CA GLY A 104 -5.14 3.70 -23.91
C GLY A 104 -3.68 3.58 -24.39
N LYS A 105 -2.72 4.10 -23.66
CA LYS A 105 -1.30 3.93 -23.96
C LYS A 105 -0.77 2.55 -23.55
N ARG A 106 0.33 2.15 -24.21
CA ARG A 106 1.05 0.91 -23.89
C ARG A 106 2.14 1.19 -22.88
N TYR A 107 2.13 0.44 -21.77
CA TYR A 107 3.14 0.53 -20.73
C TYR A 107 3.81 -0.82 -20.46
N PRO A 108 5.07 -0.83 -20.04
CA PRO A 108 5.66 -1.99 -19.41
C PRO A 108 5.13 -2.12 -17.98
N PHE A 109 4.68 -3.31 -17.63
CA PHE A 109 4.22 -3.67 -16.29
C PHE A 109 5.16 -4.64 -15.62
N ALA A 110 5.23 -4.61 -14.31
CA ALA A 110 5.90 -5.62 -13.52
C ALA A 110 4.98 -6.06 -12.37
N ILE A 111 4.98 -7.36 -12.10
CA ILE A 111 4.29 -7.97 -10.97
C ILE A 111 5.37 -8.52 -10.04
N ASP A 112 5.28 -8.15 -8.77
CA ASP A 112 6.22 -8.59 -7.75
C ASP A 112 5.48 -9.21 -6.56
N TYR A 113 6.03 -10.33 -6.05
CA TYR A 113 5.55 -11.01 -4.87
C TYR A 113 6.43 -10.68 -3.68
N THR A 114 5.83 -10.18 -2.62
CA THR A 114 6.51 -9.88 -1.37
C THR A 114 5.95 -10.73 -0.25
N ASP A 115 6.84 -11.44 0.46
CA ASP A 115 6.51 -12.20 1.66
C ASP A 115 6.97 -11.40 2.89
N ASP A 116 6.03 -11.03 3.76
CA ASP A 116 6.32 -10.35 5.03
C ASP A 116 6.29 -11.38 6.17
N PRO A 117 7.41 -11.56 6.90
CA PRO A 117 7.52 -12.58 7.94
C PRO A 117 6.49 -12.38 9.06
N TYR A 118 5.78 -13.45 9.42
CA TYR A 118 4.83 -13.47 10.51
C TYR A 118 5.32 -14.39 11.63
N TYR A 119 5.37 -13.87 12.84
CA TYR A 119 5.88 -14.57 14.04
C TYR A 119 4.78 -14.90 15.05
N GLY A 120 3.54 -14.48 14.79
CA GLY A 120 2.41 -14.74 15.66
C GLY A 120 1.83 -16.15 15.51
N GLU A 121 0.80 -16.43 16.26
CA GLU A 121 -0.03 -17.62 16.10
C GLU A 121 -1.05 -17.41 14.97
N ILE A 122 -1.46 -18.51 14.33
CA ILE A 122 -2.50 -18.48 13.31
C ILE A 122 -3.83 -18.63 14.06
N GLU A 123 -4.64 -17.60 14.00
CA GLU A 123 -5.96 -17.51 14.61
C GLU A 123 -7.04 -17.42 13.50
N ASP A 124 -8.30 -17.54 13.88
CA ASP A 124 -9.42 -17.53 12.92
C ASP A 124 -9.45 -16.26 12.06
N GLU A 125 -9.06 -15.10 12.65
CA GLU A 125 -9.05 -13.81 11.94
C GLU A 125 -7.98 -13.74 10.85
N ASN A 126 -6.89 -14.50 10.96
CA ASN A 126 -5.77 -14.39 10.03
C ASN A 126 -5.48 -15.66 9.22
N VAL A 127 -6.18 -16.77 9.51
CA VAL A 127 -5.94 -18.08 8.89
C VAL A 127 -6.03 -18.06 7.36
N GLY A 128 -6.87 -17.21 6.79
CA GLY A 128 -7.04 -17.06 5.34
C GLY A 128 -5.91 -16.30 4.65
N PHE A 129 -5.06 -15.59 5.39
CA PHE A 129 -4.02 -14.71 4.85
C PHE A 129 -2.60 -15.16 5.18
N VAL A 130 -2.42 -15.95 6.25
CA VAL A 130 -1.10 -16.45 6.63
C VAL A 130 -0.75 -17.68 5.80
N ARG A 131 0.22 -17.54 4.93
CA ARG A 131 0.73 -18.62 4.07
C ARG A 131 1.92 -19.29 4.70
N LYS A 132 2.06 -20.59 4.46
CA LYS A 132 3.28 -21.34 4.83
C LYS A 132 4.21 -21.45 3.63
N SER A 133 5.49 -21.20 3.83
CA SER A 133 6.53 -21.30 2.82
C SER A 133 7.80 -21.87 3.44
N GLN A 134 8.86 -22.00 2.63
CA GLN A 134 10.18 -22.36 3.15
C GLN A 134 10.64 -21.37 4.21
N VAL A 135 11.48 -21.84 5.14
CA VAL A 135 12.00 -20.99 6.22
C VAL A 135 12.74 -19.78 5.65
N LYS A 136 12.26 -18.59 5.98
CA LYS A 136 12.92 -17.32 5.73
C LYS A 136 12.79 -16.46 6.98
N CYS A 137 13.83 -15.71 7.34
CA CYS A 137 13.80 -14.83 8.51
C CYS A 137 13.33 -15.55 9.79
N SER A 138 13.77 -16.81 10.02
CA SER A 138 13.43 -17.64 11.19
C SER A 138 11.94 -17.98 11.33
N THR A 139 11.15 -17.85 10.30
CA THR A 139 9.73 -18.28 10.28
C THR A 139 9.39 -19.03 8.99
N THR A 140 8.31 -19.82 9.06
CA THR A 140 7.66 -20.45 7.88
C THR A 140 6.33 -19.81 7.55
N LYS A 141 5.91 -18.77 8.31
CA LYS A 141 4.63 -18.10 8.20
C LYS A 141 4.82 -16.71 7.61
N PHE A 142 4.01 -16.34 6.63
CA PHE A 142 4.15 -15.06 5.92
C PHE A 142 2.79 -14.49 5.56
N TYR A 143 2.65 -13.17 5.68
CA TYR A 143 1.68 -12.42 4.88
C TYR A 143 2.29 -12.17 3.51
N SER A 144 1.59 -12.54 2.45
CA SER A 144 2.10 -12.37 1.09
C SER A 144 1.26 -11.34 0.35
N TYR A 145 1.92 -10.53 -0.45
CA TYR A 145 1.30 -9.50 -1.27
C TYR A 145 1.78 -9.63 -2.71
N VAL A 146 0.89 -9.36 -3.65
CA VAL A 146 1.24 -9.15 -5.04
C VAL A 146 1.08 -7.68 -5.36
N THR A 147 2.12 -7.10 -5.94
CA THR A 147 2.14 -5.68 -6.31
C THR A 147 2.28 -5.54 -7.81
N LEU A 148 1.40 -4.75 -8.42
CA LEU A 148 1.43 -4.40 -9.82
C LEU A 148 2.03 -3.00 -9.99
N TYR A 149 3.05 -2.89 -10.83
CA TYR A 149 3.72 -1.62 -11.15
C TYR A 149 3.59 -1.28 -12.63
N ILE A 150 3.48 0.01 -12.93
CA ILE A 150 3.82 0.59 -14.24
C ILE A 150 5.25 1.10 -14.19
N MET A 151 6.02 0.76 -15.22
CA MET A 151 7.39 1.23 -15.38
C MET A 151 7.41 2.37 -16.41
N GLN A 152 7.79 3.58 -15.99
CA GLN A 152 7.87 4.74 -16.88
C GLN A 152 9.04 5.65 -16.52
N ASN A 153 9.88 5.98 -17.50
CA ASN A 153 11.01 6.88 -17.34
C ASN A 153 11.93 6.53 -16.14
N GLY A 154 12.21 5.23 -15.96
CA GLY A 154 13.04 4.74 -14.84
C GLY A 154 12.37 4.78 -13.48
N LYS A 155 11.08 5.14 -13.40
CA LYS A 155 10.28 5.17 -12.16
C LYS A 155 9.28 4.04 -12.16
N ARG A 156 8.97 3.54 -10.96
CA ARG A 156 7.89 2.58 -10.71
C ARG A 156 6.70 3.32 -10.10
N PHE A 157 5.54 3.08 -10.66
CA PHE A 157 4.28 3.59 -10.14
C PHE A 157 3.43 2.38 -9.74
N THR A 158 3.15 2.25 -8.45
CA THR A 158 2.27 1.18 -7.95
C THR A 158 0.86 1.44 -8.45
N LEU A 159 0.30 0.46 -9.14
CA LEU A 159 -1.04 0.50 -9.69
C LEU A 159 -2.05 -0.26 -8.84
N ALA A 160 -1.62 -1.37 -8.26
CA ALA A 160 -2.43 -2.17 -7.35
C ALA A 160 -1.54 -2.94 -6.37
N VAL A 161 -2.09 -3.24 -5.20
CA VAL A 161 -1.52 -4.13 -4.19
C VAL A 161 -2.64 -5.02 -3.69
N PHE A 162 -2.45 -6.33 -3.79
CA PHE A 162 -3.44 -7.32 -3.33
C PHE A 162 -2.82 -8.24 -2.30
N PRO A 163 -3.51 -8.54 -1.19
CA PRO A 163 -3.11 -9.62 -0.31
C PRO A 163 -3.29 -10.95 -1.03
N VAL A 164 -2.34 -11.86 -0.86
CA VAL A 164 -2.41 -13.20 -1.42
C VAL A 164 -2.99 -14.13 -0.37
N ARG A 165 -4.18 -14.68 -0.61
CA ARG A 165 -4.85 -15.59 0.31
C ARG A 165 -4.12 -16.94 0.37
N LYS A 166 -4.29 -17.67 1.48
CA LYS A 166 -3.61 -18.94 1.75
C LYS A 166 -3.74 -19.95 0.61
N ASP A 167 -4.93 -20.09 0.06
CA ASP A 167 -5.26 -21.09 -0.96
C ASP A 167 -5.23 -20.51 -2.39
N GLN A 168 -4.85 -19.23 -2.52
CA GLN A 168 -4.78 -18.56 -3.81
C GLN A 168 -3.53 -18.99 -4.58
N SER A 169 -3.74 -19.41 -5.81
CA SER A 169 -2.66 -19.74 -6.73
C SER A 169 -1.95 -18.49 -7.26
N LYS A 170 -0.73 -18.67 -7.76
CA LYS A 170 -0.02 -17.59 -8.47
C LYS A 170 -0.79 -17.13 -9.71
N THR A 171 -1.43 -18.04 -10.41
CA THR A 171 -2.22 -17.74 -11.61
C THR A 171 -3.39 -16.81 -11.29
N GLU A 172 -4.13 -17.07 -10.22
CA GLU A 172 -5.22 -16.20 -9.77
C GLU A 172 -4.71 -14.82 -9.38
N SER A 173 -3.58 -14.75 -8.68
CA SER A 173 -2.98 -13.46 -8.31
C SER A 173 -2.54 -12.65 -9.55
N ILE A 174 -1.98 -13.32 -10.57
CA ILE A 174 -1.64 -12.68 -11.84
C ILE A 174 -2.90 -12.23 -12.56
N GLN A 175 -3.97 -13.02 -12.55
CA GLN A 175 -5.24 -12.66 -13.15
C GLN A 175 -5.82 -11.39 -12.51
N HIS A 176 -5.81 -11.26 -11.18
CA HIS A 176 -6.22 -10.04 -10.48
C HIS A 176 -5.41 -8.82 -10.96
N CYS A 177 -4.11 -8.98 -11.16
CA CYS A 177 -3.26 -7.91 -11.70
C CYS A 177 -3.64 -7.55 -13.14
N LEU A 178 -3.95 -8.53 -13.99
CA LEU A 178 -4.40 -8.30 -15.36
C LEU A 178 -5.75 -7.59 -15.39
N ASP A 179 -6.69 -7.99 -14.54
CA ASP A 179 -8.00 -7.36 -14.41
C ASP A 179 -7.86 -5.89 -13.99
N ALA A 180 -6.92 -5.58 -13.09
CA ALA A 180 -6.61 -4.21 -12.69
C ALA A 180 -6.00 -3.38 -13.83
N ILE A 181 -5.26 -3.98 -14.75
CA ILE A 181 -4.75 -3.31 -15.97
C ILE A 181 -5.88 -3.01 -16.94
N PHE A 182 -6.71 -4.02 -17.22
CA PHE A 182 -7.75 -3.92 -18.25
C PHE A 182 -8.93 -3.04 -17.82
N SER A 183 -9.30 -3.07 -16.53
CA SER A 183 -10.35 -2.19 -15.98
C SER A 183 -10.02 -0.70 -16.16
N ARG A 184 -8.74 -0.35 -16.25
CA ARG A 184 -8.26 1.03 -16.49
C ARG A 184 -7.97 1.33 -17.96
N SER A 185 -8.36 0.45 -18.87
CA SER A 185 -8.12 0.58 -20.31
C SER A 185 -6.65 0.73 -20.70
N PHE A 186 -5.72 0.24 -19.87
CA PHE A 186 -4.31 0.22 -20.21
C PHE A 186 -3.99 -0.92 -21.18
N ARG A 187 -2.94 -0.73 -21.98
CA ARG A 187 -2.43 -1.74 -22.89
C ARG A 187 -1.05 -2.21 -22.44
N ILE A 188 -0.84 -3.51 -22.48
CA ILE A 188 0.43 -4.11 -22.10
C ILE A 188 1.42 -3.95 -23.26
N LYS A 189 2.60 -3.40 -22.96
CA LYS A 189 3.76 -3.41 -23.86
C LYS A 189 4.65 -4.62 -23.55
N VAL A 190 4.94 -4.84 -22.27
CA VAL A 190 5.72 -5.94 -21.71
C VAL A 190 5.17 -6.21 -20.32
N LEU A 191 5.11 -7.47 -19.91
CA LEU A 191 4.79 -7.89 -18.56
C LEU A 191 5.99 -8.67 -18.01
N CYS A 192 6.57 -8.17 -16.92
CA CYS A 192 7.62 -8.83 -16.16
C CYS A 192 7.00 -9.50 -14.91
N LEU A 193 7.38 -10.75 -14.66
CA LEU A 193 6.92 -11.57 -13.54
C LEU A 193 8.10 -11.96 -12.65
#